data_c8b6b4a2f7282b771848ac9043c84a30
#
_entry.id   c8b6b4a2f7282b771848ac9043c84a30
#
_cell.length_a   1.000
_cell.length_b   1.000
_cell.length_c   1.000
_cell.angle_alpha   90.00
_cell.angle_beta   90.00
_cell.angle_gamma   90.00
#
_symmetry.space_group_name_H-M   'P 1'
#
loop_
_entity.id
_entity.type
_entity.pdbx_description
1 polymer ?
#
loop_
_entity_poly.entity_id
_entity_poly.type
_entity_poly.pdbx_seq_one_letter_code
_entity_poly.pdbx_strand_id
1 'polypeptide(L)'
;MTPYLVTFAASARKELTGLPTDAIARLLPKIRELAGNPRPTGCKKLHGYKNRWRIRAGDYPVVYSIDDAGKSVDITRIAHRKEVYD
;
A
#
# COMPACT_ATOMS: atom_id res chain seq x y z
N MET A 1 -20.14 8.36 2.09
CA MET A 1 -19.10 7.75 2.93
C MET A 1 -17.83 8.58 2.90
N THR A 2 -17.20 8.75 4.04
CA THR A 2 -15.93 9.49 4.10
C THR A 2 -14.80 8.63 3.60
N PRO A 3 -14.04 9.06 2.59
CA PRO A 3 -12.90 8.28 2.13
C PRO A 3 -11.78 8.31 3.17
N TYR A 4 -10.90 7.32 3.09
CA TYR A 4 -9.70 7.29 3.91
C TYR A 4 -8.65 8.22 3.32
N LEU A 5 -7.90 8.89 4.19
CA LEU A 5 -6.75 9.68 3.77
C LEU A 5 -5.58 8.74 3.55
N VAL A 6 -4.98 8.79 2.37
CA VAL A 6 -3.81 7.95 2.06
C VAL A 6 -2.55 8.77 2.23
N THR A 7 -1.66 8.27 3.07
CA THR A 7 -0.37 8.92 3.36
C THR A 7 0.76 7.94 3.05
N PHE A 8 1.98 8.47 2.97
CA PHE A 8 3.16 7.66 2.69
C PHE A 8 4.19 7.86 3.80
N ALA A 9 4.68 6.78 4.37
CA ALA A 9 5.87 6.84 5.21
C ALA A 9 7.05 7.30 4.34
N ALA A 10 8.02 7.95 4.95
CA ALA A 10 9.18 8.48 4.22
C ALA A 10 9.90 7.38 3.43
N SER A 11 10.06 6.20 4.02
CA SER A 11 10.71 5.07 3.34
C SER A 11 9.92 4.60 2.12
N ALA A 12 8.58 4.55 2.24
CA ALA A 12 7.72 4.13 1.13
C ALA A 12 7.76 5.15 -0.01
N ARG A 13 7.75 6.43 0.32
CA ARG A 13 7.84 7.49 -0.67
C ARG A 13 9.15 7.37 -1.45
N LYS A 14 10.25 7.14 -0.74
CA LYS A 14 11.55 6.96 -1.36
C LYS A 14 11.58 5.75 -2.28
N GLU A 15 10.97 4.64 -1.84
CA GLU A 15 10.88 3.44 -2.66
C GLU A 15 10.08 3.70 -3.93
N LEU A 16 8.95 4.40 -3.80
CA LEU A 16 8.11 4.73 -4.95
C LEU A 16 8.86 5.56 -5.98
N THR A 17 9.54 6.61 -5.54
CA THR A 17 10.25 7.50 -6.47
C THR A 17 11.44 6.83 -7.12
N GLY A 18 11.94 5.73 -6.56
CA GLY A 18 13.04 4.96 -7.14
C GLY A 18 12.60 3.96 -8.20
N LEU A 19 11.29 3.80 -8.42
CA LEU A 19 10.78 2.84 -9.40
C LEU A 19 10.74 3.43 -10.80
N PRO A 20 10.75 2.56 -11.84
CA PRO A 20 10.54 3.03 -13.21
C PRO A 20 9.19 3.74 -13.35
N THR A 21 9.11 4.68 -14.28
CA THR A 21 7.91 5.49 -14.49
C THR A 21 6.67 4.65 -14.77
N ASP A 22 6.81 3.58 -15.56
CA ASP A 22 5.68 2.72 -15.88
C ASP A 22 5.18 1.94 -14.66
N ALA A 23 6.08 1.57 -13.75
CA ALA A 23 5.70 0.92 -12.50
C ALA A 23 4.91 1.88 -11.62
N ILE A 24 5.36 3.12 -11.51
CA ILE A 24 4.65 4.15 -10.76
C ILE A 24 3.25 4.35 -11.32
N ALA A 25 3.13 4.41 -12.64
CA ALA A 25 1.84 4.59 -13.30
C ALA A 25 0.86 3.45 -13.00
N ARG A 26 1.36 2.25 -12.78
CA ARG A 26 0.52 1.10 -12.42
C ARG A 26 0.16 1.09 -10.93
N LEU A 27 1.08 1.54 -10.09
CA LEU A 27 0.91 1.51 -8.64
C LEU A 27 -0.04 2.58 -8.13
N LEU A 28 0.07 3.80 -8.64
CA LEU A 28 -0.70 4.93 -8.10
C LEU A 28 -2.20 4.70 -8.13
N PRO A 29 -2.81 4.21 -9.24
CA PRO A 29 -4.25 3.96 -9.22
C PRO A 29 -4.66 2.93 -8.17
N LYS A 30 -3.85 1.90 -7.97
CA LYS A 30 -4.13 0.88 -6.95
C LYS A 30 -4.07 1.46 -5.55
N ILE A 31 -3.09 2.31 -5.30
CA ILE A 31 -2.96 2.96 -4.01
C ILE A 31 -4.12 3.91 -3.76
N ARG A 32 -4.54 4.68 -4.77
CA ARG A 32 -5.68 5.59 -4.65
C ARG A 32 -6.97 4.87 -4.35
N GLU A 33 -7.15 3.68 -4.89
CA GLU A 33 -8.35 2.88 -4.61
C GLU A 33 -8.50 2.53 -3.13
N LEU A 34 -7.39 2.51 -2.40
CA LEU A 34 -7.43 2.23 -0.96
C LEU A 34 -8.18 3.31 -0.19
N ALA A 35 -8.29 4.51 -0.73
CA ALA A 35 -9.05 5.59 -0.11
C ALA A 35 -10.54 5.25 -0.03
N GLY A 36 -11.06 4.57 -1.05
CA GLY A 36 -12.47 4.17 -1.07
C GLY A 36 -12.69 2.80 -0.45
N ASN A 37 -11.69 1.94 -0.48
CA ASN A 37 -11.79 0.59 0.06
C ASN A 37 -10.42 0.10 0.51
N PRO A 38 -10.10 0.24 1.81
CA PRO A 38 -8.77 -0.15 2.30
C PRO A 38 -8.49 -1.65 2.28
N ARG A 39 -9.53 -2.46 2.13
CA ARG A 39 -9.38 -3.92 2.07
C ARG A 39 -9.98 -4.47 0.78
N PRO A 40 -9.39 -4.12 -0.37
CA PRO A 40 -9.94 -4.58 -1.66
C PRO A 40 -9.75 -6.08 -1.83
N THR A 41 -10.48 -6.64 -2.78
CA THR A 41 -10.33 -8.05 -3.14
C THR A 41 -8.86 -8.34 -3.47
N GLY A 42 -8.32 -9.39 -2.87
CA GLY A 42 -6.92 -9.75 -3.07
C GLY A 42 -5.96 -9.16 -2.04
N CYS A 43 -6.42 -8.27 -1.16
CA CYS A 43 -5.55 -7.80 -0.10
C CYS A 43 -5.34 -8.92 0.92
N LYS A 44 -4.21 -8.86 1.62
CA LYS A 44 -3.83 -9.90 2.54
C LYS A 44 -3.29 -9.28 3.82
N LYS A 45 -3.76 -9.78 4.97
CA LYS A 45 -3.23 -9.33 6.24
C LYS A 45 -1.90 -10.04 6.50
N LEU A 46 -0.88 -9.28 6.89
CA LEU A 46 0.45 -9.84 7.13
C LEU A 46 0.56 -10.43 8.52
N HIS A 47 1.22 -11.59 8.60
CA HIS A 47 1.51 -12.25 9.87
C HIS A 47 2.56 -11.47 10.63
N GLY A 48 2.48 -11.50 11.97
CA GLY A 48 3.45 -10.85 12.81
C GLY A 48 3.22 -9.37 13.04
N TYR A 49 2.21 -8.80 12.41
CA TYR A 49 1.85 -7.39 12.55
C TYR A 49 0.39 -7.26 12.95
N LYS A 50 0.10 -6.35 13.85
CA LYS A 50 -1.27 -6.14 14.30
C LYS A 50 -2.16 -5.54 13.23
N ASN A 51 -1.59 -4.68 12.37
CA ASN A 51 -2.40 -3.90 11.45
C ASN A 51 -1.59 -3.58 10.19
N ARG A 52 -1.11 -4.63 9.53
CA ARG A 52 -0.38 -4.51 8.27
C ARG A 52 -1.05 -5.36 7.22
N TRP A 53 -1.24 -4.75 6.06
CA TRP A 53 -1.92 -5.35 4.93
C TRP A 53 -1.07 -5.21 3.70
N ARG A 54 -1.32 -6.05 2.71
CA ARG A 54 -0.58 -6.00 1.45
C ARG A 54 -1.52 -6.12 0.27
N ILE A 55 -1.30 -5.30 -0.75
CA ILE A 55 -1.85 -5.51 -2.08
C ILE A 55 -0.70 -5.69 -3.05
N ARG A 56 -1.00 -6.21 -4.22
CA ARG A 56 -0.01 -6.32 -5.29
C ARG A 56 -0.44 -5.53 -6.50
N ALA A 57 0.53 -4.86 -7.11
CA ALA A 57 0.35 -4.17 -8.38
C ALA A 57 1.47 -4.66 -9.29
N GLY A 58 1.15 -5.64 -10.14
CA GLY A 58 2.18 -6.33 -10.91
C GLY A 58 3.16 -7.06 -10.00
N ASP A 59 4.44 -6.77 -10.15
CA ASP A 59 5.50 -7.39 -9.35
C ASP A 59 5.81 -6.63 -8.06
N TYR A 60 5.00 -5.62 -7.73
CA TYR A 60 5.31 -4.72 -6.62
C TYR A 60 4.29 -4.88 -5.51
N PRO A 61 4.65 -5.56 -4.40
CA PRO A 61 3.79 -5.56 -3.22
C PRO A 61 3.83 -4.20 -2.55
N VAL A 62 2.65 -3.77 -2.09
CA VAL A 62 2.48 -2.51 -1.36
C VAL A 62 1.98 -2.86 0.04
N VAL A 63 2.76 -2.53 1.04
CA VAL A 63 2.41 -2.79 2.44
C VAL A 63 1.91 -1.51 3.08
N TYR A 64 0.81 -1.62 3.80
CA TYR A 64 0.18 -0.45 4.42
C TYR A 64 -0.49 -0.82 5.72
N SER A 65 -0.74 0.18 6.54
CA SER A 65 -1.53 0.04 7.76
C SER A 65 -2.83 0.81 7.60
N ILE A 66 -3.86 0.39 8.34
CA ILE A 66 -5.19 1.00 8.26
C ILE A 66 -5.59 1.49 9.65
N ASP A 67 -6.01 2.73 9.73
CA ASP A 67 -6.63 3.30 10.93
C ASP A 67 -8.09 3.58 10.62
N ASP A 68 -8.97 2.65 11.01
CA ASP A 68 -10.38 2.78 10.71
C ASP A 68 -11.02 3.93 11.50
N ALA A 69 -10.59 4.14 12.73
CA ALA A 69 -11.14 5.22 13.55
C ALA A 69 -10.75 6.58 12.99
N GLY A 70 -9.49 6.74 12.59
CA GLY A 70 -9.01 7.98 12.02
C GLY A 70 -9.23 8.11 10.53
N LYS A 71 -9.75 7.08 9.88
CA LYS A 71 -9.98 7.06 8.43
C LYS A 71 -8.71 7.38 7.65
N SER A 72 -7.65 6.63 7.92
CA SER A 72 -6.40 6.83 7.20
C SER A 72 -5.76 5.49 6.81
N VAL A 73 -5.02 5.54 5.73
CA VAL A 73 -4.21 4.42 5.22
C VAL A 73 -2.80 4.96 5.06
N ASP A 74 -1.84 4.35 5.73
CA ASP A 74 -0.45 4.77 5.64
C ASP A 74 0.35 3.72 4.87
N ILE A 75 0.89 4.12 3.73
CA ILE A 75 1.72 3.24 2.91
C ILE A 75 3.09 3.18 3.58
N THR A 76 3.45 1.99 4.06
CA THR A 76 4.69 1.83 4.84
C THR A 76 5.83 1.25 4.02
N ARG A 77 5.50 0.50 2.95
CA ARG A 77 6.55 -0.06 2.11
C ARG A 77 6.03 -0.32 0.70
N ILE A 78 6.88 -0.05 -0.27
CA ILE A 78 6.67 -0.45 -1.67
C ILE A 78 7.98 -1.11 -2.10
N ALA A 79 7.93 -2.40 -2.45
CA ALA A 79 9.15 -3.13 -2.73
C ALA A 79 8.94 -4.09 -3.89
N HIS A 80 10.04 -4.54 -4.46
CA HIS A 80 10.00 -5.60 -5.45
C HIS A 80 9.58 -6.90 -4.74
N ARG A 81 8.86 -7.77 -5.44
CA ARG A 81 8.32 -9.02 -4.86
C ARG A 81 9.36 -9.88 -4.15
N LYS A 82 10.63 -9.74 -4.51
CA LYS A 82 11.71 -10.51 -3.88
C LYS A 82 12.08 -10.01 -2.50
N GLU A 83 11.59 -8.85 -2.11
CA GLU A 83 12.00 -8.19 -0.88
C GLU A 83 10.94 -8.20 0.20
N VAL A 84 9.70 -8.56 -0.13
CA VAL A 84 8.59 -8.52 0.81
C VAL A 84 7.93 -9.88 0.89
N TYR A 85 7.79 -10.40 2.10
CA TYR A 85 7.17 -11.70 2.35
C TYR A 85 5.92 -11.56 3.18
N ASP A 86 4.99 -12.45 2.96
CA ASP A 86 3.76 -12.54 3.74
C ASP A 86 3.97 -13.29 5.04
#